data_dbb36b441ce69bff6af64893b3431ee6
#
_entry.id   dbb36b441ce69bff6af64893b3431ee6
#
_cell.length_a   1.000
_cell.length_b   1.000
_cell.length_c   1.000
_cell.angle_alpha   90.00
_cell.angle_beta   90.00
_cell.angle_gamma   90.00
#
_symmetry.space_group_name_H-M   'P 1'
#
loop_
_entity.id
_entity.type
_entity.pdbx_description
1 polymer ?
#
loop_
_entity_poly.entity_id
_entity_poly.type
_entity_poly.pdbx_seq_one_letter_code
_entity_poly.pdbx_strand_id
1 'polypeptide(L)'
;AGGLLSAIIGPQLVKVTSDFYTIPFLGVYVTVIFINIIGAFLFLFLDIPIPKKSTSNELPSRTRIQILKTPRILNSIVIAMVCYALMTLVMTSTPLAVVGCGFTQNNAADIVGAHVLAMFLPSFFTGHLINRFGVNKIISIGLILLFSAGLVNLSGISLGNFFAGLILIGVGWNFGFIGATTMLATSHSPSERGKVQGLNDLFVYGFVTLASIASGALMNCSGSTAVEGWNSVNYAMIPFLLLASISLFWLSKNKDTNNYSAK
;
A
#
# COMPACT_ATOMS: atom_id res chain seq x y z
N ALA A 1 -13.12 -4.09 -8.91
CA ALA A 1 -14.19 -4.98 -8.42
C ALA A 1 -13.61 -6.09 -7.52
N GLY A 2 -12.58 -6.85 -7.94
CA GLY A 2 -12.03 -7.97 -7.17
C GLY A 2 -11.54 -7.61 -5.77
N GLY A 3 -10.82 -6.50 -5.60
CA GLY A 3 -10.34 -6.03 -4.30
C GLY A 3 -11.46 -5.72 -3.32
N LEU A 4 -12.61 -5.19 -3.78
CA LEU A 4 -13.78 -4.97 -2.92
C LEU A 4 -14.45 -6.27 -2.50
N LEU A 5 -14.57 -7.23 -3.41
CA LEU A 5 -15.09 -8.55 -3.07
C LEU A 5 -14.21 -9.24 -2.03
N SER A 6 -12.88 -9.18 -2.20
CA SER A 6 -11.94 -9.75 -1.22
C SER A 6 -12.01 -9.04 0.13
N ALA A 7 -12.25 -7.72 0.16
CA ALA A 7 -12.41 -6.94 1.38
C ALA A 7 -13.63 -7.38 2.21
N ILE A 8 -14.71 -7.76 1.53
CA ILE A 8 -15.94 -8.24 2.19
C ILE A 8 -15.82 -9.72 2.57
N ILE A 9 -15.39 -10.55 1.64
CA ILE A 9 -15.38 -12.02 1.80
C ILE A 9 -14.24 -12.47 2.72
N GLY A 10 -13.03 -11.87 2.59
CA GLY A 10 -11.85 -12.30 3.32
C GLY A 10 -12.02 -12.36 4.84
N PRO A 11 -12.39 -11.25 5.51
CA PRO A 11 -12.60 -11.23 6.95
C PRO A 11 -13.71 -12.20 7.42
N GLN A 12 -14.77 -12.38 6.61
CA GLN A 12 -15.83 -13.32 6.94
C GLN A 12 -15.35 -14.78 6.84
N LEU A 13 -14.54 -15.11 5.83
CA LEU A 13 -13.91 -16.42 5.72
C LEU A 13 -13.04 -16.71 6.94
N VAL A 14 -12.24 -15.75 7.41
CA VAL A 14 -11.43 -15.91 8.61
C VAL A 14 -12.33 -16.23 9.82
N LYS A 15 -13.41 -15.46 10.04
CA LYS A 15 -14.33 -15.65 11.16
C LYS A 15 -15.00 -17.04 11.15
N VAL A 16 -15.39 -17.52 9.97
CA VAL A 16 -16.11 -18.80 9.82
C VAL A 16 -15.15 -19.98 9.94
N THR A 17 -13.90 -19.84 9.49
CA THR A 17 -12.97 -20.97 9.34
C THR A 17 -11.87 -21.02 10.41
N SER A 18 -11.72 -19.98 11.26
CA SER A 18 -10.69 -19.94 12.32
C SER A 18 -10.78 -21.11 13.29
N ASP A 19 -12.00 -21.50 13.66
CA ASP A 19 -12.27 -22.51 14.68
C ASP A 19 -12.77 -23.84 14.10
N PHE A 20 -12.62 -24.06 12.79
CA PHE A 20 -13.13 -25.25 12.10
C PHE A 20 -12.35 -26.53 12.48
N TYR A 21 -11.15 -26.40 12.97
CA TYR A 21 -10.28 -27.47 13.41
C TYR A 21 -9.82 -27.27 14.86
N THR A 22 -9.34 -28.32 15.50
CA THR A 22 -8.76 -28.25 16.85
C THR A 22 -7.51 -27.37 16.94
N ILE A 23 -6.79 -27.17 15.80
CA ILE A 23 -5.65 -26.27 15.70
C ILE A 23 -6.18 -24.89 15.25
N PRO A 24 -5.99 -23.84 16.06
CA PRO A 24 -6.45 -22.49 15.70
C PRO A 24 -5.95 -22.05 14.33
N PHE A 25 -6.82 -21.41 13.54
CA PHE A 25 -6.55 -20.91 12.20
C PHE A 25 -6.18 -21.94 11.12
N LEU A 26 -6.08 -23.24 11.42
CA LEU A 26 -5.80 -24.25 10.39
C LEU A 26 -6.85 -24.20 9.26
N GLY A 27 -8.12 -24.01 9.59
CA GLY A 27 -9.20 -23.88 8.62
C GLY A 27 -9.00 -22.70 7.67
N VAL A 28 -8.46 -21.58 8.15
CA VAL A 28 -8.14 -20.41 7.31
C VAL A 28 -7.08 -20.76 6.26
N TYR A 29 -5.99 -21.41 6.67
CA TYR A 29 -4.92 -21.81 5.74
C TYR A 29 -5.41 -22.83 4.71
N VAL A 30 -6.19 -23.82 5.12
CA VAL A 30 -6.79 -24.81 4.21
C VAL A 30 -7.68 -24.09 3.18
N THR A 31 -8.54 -23.17 3.62
CA THR A 31 -9.41 -22.40 2.73
C THR A 31 -8.62 -21.56 1.73
N VAL A 32 -7.54 -20.90 2.18
CA VAL A 32 -6.65 -20.12 1.30
C VAL A 32 -5.98 -21.01 0.26
N ILE A 33 -5.52 -22.21 0.64
CA ILE A 33 -4.95 -23.18 -0.31
C ILE A 33 -5.97 -23.55 -1.38
N PHE A 34 -7.21 -23.87 -1.00
CA PHE A 34 -8.28 -24.21 -1.95
C PHE A 34 -8.57 -23.06 -2.93
N ILE A 35 -8.69 -21.82 -2.42
CA ILE A 35 -8.92 -20.64 -3.26
C ILE A 35 -7.76 -20.43 -4.24
N ASN A 36 -6.51 -20.62 -3.79
CA ASN A 36 -5.34 -20.49 -4.67
C ASN A 36 -5.30 -21.58 -5.75
N ILE A 37 -5.67 -22.83 -5.43
CA ILE A 37 -5.75 -23.90 -6.42
C ILE A 37 -6.82 -23.57 -7.47
N ILE A 38 -8.01 -23.14 -7.07
CA ILE A 38 -9.07 -22.70 -8.00
C ILE A 38 -8.58 -21.53 -8.86
N GLY A 39 -7.91 -20.53 -8.24
CA GLY A 39 -7.31 -19.41 -8.94
C GLY A 39 -6.29 -19.85 -9.99
N ALA A 40 -5.42 -20.81 -9.66
CA ALA A 40 -4.44 -21.36 -10.60
C ALA A 40 -5.10 -22.02 -11.80
N PHE A 41 -6.19 -22.78 -11.60
CA PHE A 41 -6.96 -23.35 -12.72
C PHE A 41 -7.57 -22.28 -13.64
N LEU A 42 -8.02 -21.14 -13.10
CA LEU A 42 -8.56 -20.06 -13.91
C LEU A 42 -7.53 -19.46 -14.88
N PHE A 43 -6.23 -19.47 -14.52
CA PHE A 43 -5.17 -19.01 -15.42
C PHE A 43 -5.03 -19.87 -16.68
N LEU A 44 -5.45 -21.16 -16.67
CA LEU A 44 -5.41 -22.03 -17.84
C LEU A 44 -6.38 -21.58 -18.95
N PHE A 45 -7.39 -20.77 -18.61
CA PHE A 45 -8.37 -20.25 -19.56
C PHE A 45 -8.01 -18.83 -20.06
N LEU A 46 -6.90 -18.25 -19.62
CA LEU A 46 -6.47 -16.92 -20.04
C LEU A 46 -5.58 -17.02 -21.28
N ASP A 47 -6.03 -16.43 -22.37
CA ASP A 47 -5.22 -16.20 -23.57
C ASP A 47 -4.48 -14.85 -23.40
N ILE A 48 -3.21 -14.92 -23.01
CA ILE A 48 -2.39 -13.74 -22.77
C ILE A 48 -1.51 -13.50 -24.00
N PRO A 49 -1.70 -12.38 -24.74
CA PRO A 49 -0.90 -12.09 -25.91
C PRO A 49 0.57 -11.90 -25.54
N ILE A 50 1.45 -12.60 -26.27
CA ILE A 50 2.90 -12.47 -26.08
C ILE A 50 3.33 -11.07 -26.52
N PRO A 51 4.06 -10.31 -25.67
CA PRO A 51 4.57 -9.00 -26.04
C PRO A 51 5.43 -9.08 -27.31
N LYS A 52 5.10 -8.25 -28.31
CA LYS A 52 5.91 -8.16 -29.53
C LYS A 52 7.31 -7.65 -29.16
N LYS A 53 8.35 -8.31 -29.67
CA LYS A 53 9.72 -7.79 -29.55
C LYS A 53 9.78 -6.41 -30.19
N SER A 54 10.36 -5.43 -29.45
CA SER A 54 10.64 -4.09 -29.98
C SER A 54 11.38 -4.18 -31.31
N THR A 55 10.85 -3.55 -32.34
CA THR A 55 11.50 -3.46 -33.65
C THR A 55 12.69 -2.52 -33.55
N SER A 56 13.75 -2.78 -34.31
CA SER A 56 15.07 -2.13 -34.27
C SER A 56 15.09 -0.58 -34.49
N ASN A 57 13.95 0.06 -34.67
CA ASN A 57 13.83 1.51 -34.89
C ASN A 57 13.42 2.33 -33.64
N GLU A 58 13.30 1.71 -32.45
CA GLU A 58 13.04 2.45 -31.23
C GLU A 58 14.31 3.09 -30.68
N LEU A 59 14.19 4.35 -30.21
CA LEU A 59 15.27 5.05 -29.52
C LEU A 59 15.86 4.16 -28.40
N PRO A 60 17.19 4.16 -28.20
CA PRO A 60 17.82 3.33 -27.18
C PRO A 60 17.22 3.67 -25.79
N SER A 61 16.64 2.64 -25.17
CA SER A 61 16.03 2.75 -23.83
C SER A 61 17.10 3.14 -22.80
N ARG A 62 16.78 4.12 -21.94
CA ARG A 62 17.65 4.60 -20.86
C ARG A 62 18.16 3.45 -19.98
N THR A 63 19.33 3.61 -19.39
CA THR A 63 19.86 2.69 -18.38
C THR A 63 19.06 2.81 -17.08
N ARG A 64 19.11 1.79 -16.21
CA ARG A 64 18.41 1.81 -14.90
C ARG A 64 18.82 3.02 -14.05
N ILE A 65 20.12 3.40 -14.09
CA ILE A 65 20.65 4.55 -13.36
C ILE A 65 20.10 5.86 -13.92
N GLN A 66 20.01 6.00 -15.24
CA GLN A 66 19.40 7.18 -15.88
C GLN A 66 17.91 7.31 -15.57
N ILE A 67 17.20 6.18 -15.52
CA ILE A 67 15.78 6.12 -15.11
C ILE A 67 15.63 6.63 -13.67
N LEU A 68 16.43 6.13 -12.72
CA LEU A 68 16.41 6.57 -11.31
C LEU A 68 16.84 8.02 -11.12
N LYS A 69 17.71 8.56 -11.99
CA LYS A 69 18.07 9.98 -11.98
C LYS A 69 16.98 10.91 -12.52
N THR A 70 15.91 10.36 -13.10
CA THR A 70 14.77 11.18 -13.55
C THR A 70 13.94 11.60 -12.33
N PRO A 71 13.85 12.89 -11.99
CA PRO A 71 13.26 13.35 -10.72
C PRO A 71 11.82 12.88 -10.51
N ARG A 72 11.02 12.89 -11.56
CA ARG A 72 9.61 12.48 -11.51
C ARG A 72 9.46 10.99 -11.27
N ILE A 73 10.32 10.14 -11.86
CA ILE A 73 10.33 8.70 -11.65
C ILE A 73 10.77 8.37 -10.23
N LEU A 74 11.89 8.96 -9.78
CA LEU A 74 12.41 8.74 -8.42
C LEU A 74 11.37 9.15 -7.37
N ASN A 75 10.76 10.31 -7.53
CA ASN A 75 9.73 10.80 -6.61
C ASN A 75 8.52 9.86 -6.56
N SER A 76 8.05 9.38 -7.72
CA SER A 76 6.95 8.41 -7.79
C SER A 76 7.28 7.12 -7.04
N ILE A 77 8.49 6.57 -7.24
CA ILE A 77 8.95 5.36 -6.55
C ILE A 77 9.02 5.59 -5.04
N VAL A 78 9.62 6.70 -4.58
CA VAL A 78 9.73 7.02 -3.14
C VAL A 78 8.35 7.14 -2.50
N ILE A 79 7.41 7.84 -3.13
CA ILE A 79 6.05 8.00 -2.57
C ILE A 79 5.30 6.66 -2.56
N ALA A 80 5.33 5.90 -3.66
CA ALA A 80 4.70 4.58 -3.72
C ALA A 80 5.24 3.63 -2.65
N MET A 81 6.56 3.58 -2.52
CA MET A 81 7.29 2.80 -1.52
C MET A 81 6.87 3.18 -0.09
N VAL A 82 6.90 4.47 0.24
CA VAL A 82 6.52 4.95 1.58
C VAL A 82 5.06 4.67 1.88
N CYS A 83 4.14 5.03 0.98
CA CYS A 83 2.71 4.82 1.22
C CYS A 83 2.39 3.34 1.45
N TYR A 84 2.99 2.43 0.66
CA TYR A 84 2.72 1.01 0.80
C TYR A 84 3.39 0.39 2.03
N ALA A 85 4.63 0.79 2.33
CA ALA A 85 5.34 0.33 3.52
C ALA A 85 4.62 0.76 4.81
N LEU A 86 4.18 2.02 4.91
CA LEU A 86 3.45 2.52 6.08
C LEU A 86 2.10 1.82 6.26
N MET A 87 1.36 1.63 5.17
CA MET A 87 0.11 0.88 5.20
C MET A 87 0.36 -0.54 5.73
N THR A 88 1.36 -1.26 5.19
CA THR A 88 1.69 -2.61 5.64
C THR A 88 2.14 -2.64 7.09
N LEU A 89 3.00 -1.70 7.51
CA LEU A 89 3.48 -1.59 8.88
C LEU A 89 2.33 -1.52 9.88
N VAL A 90 1.37 -0.63 9.66
CA VAL A 90 0.25 -0.41 10.58
C VAL A 90 -0.80 -1.52 10.48
N MET A 91 -1.17 -1.92 9.25
CA MET A 91 -2.17 -2.97 9.03
C MET A 91 -1.77 -4.30 9.66
N THR A 92 -0.50 -4.72 9.51
CA THR A 92 -0.04 -6.01 10.06
C THR A 92 0.14 -5.97 11.58
N SER A 93 0.41 -4.80 12.17
CA SER A 93 0.49 -4.61 13.63
C SER A 93 -0.89 -4.57 14.28
N THR A 94 -1.93 -4.14 13.56
CA THR A 94 -3.26 -3.87 14.13
C THR A 94 -3.89 -5.08 14.82
N PRO A 95 -3.92 -6.30 14.25
CA PRO A 95 -4.51 -7.45 14.93
C PRO A 95 -3.82 -7.77 16.27
N LEU A 96 -2.50 -7.65 16.32
CA LEU A 96 -1.71 -7.85 17.54
C LEU A 96 -2.04 -6.78 18.59
N ALA A 97 -2.12 -5.51 18.17
CA ALA A 97 -2.48 -4.40 19.05
C ALA A 97 -3.91 -4.53 19.58
N VAL A 98 -4.88 -4.81 18.73
CA VAL A 98 -6.30 -4.94 19.11
C VAL A 98 -6.47 -6.06 20.14
N VAL A 99 -5.94 -7.25 19.87
CA VAL A 99 -6.04 -8.39 20.80
C VAL A 99 -5.23 -8.14 22.05
N GLY A 100 -4.02 -7.58 21.93
CA GLY A 100 -3.17 -7.25 23.08
C GLY A 100 -3.75 -6.16 24.00
N CYS A 101 -4.62 -5.29 23.46
CA CYS A 101 -5.38 -4.30 24.23
C CYS A 101 -6.70 -4.86 24.83
N GLY A 102 -6.95 -6.17 24.73
CA GLY A 102 -8.09 -6.84 25.36
C GLY A 102 -9.35 -6.93 24.51
N PHE A 103 -9.29 -6.61 23.22
CA PHE A 103 -10.40 -6.78 22.29
C PHE A 103 -10.38 -8.18 21.64
N THR A 104 -11.47 -8.55 20.97
CA THR A 104 -11.61 -9.87 20.36
C THR A 104 -10.93 -9.94 18.99
N GLN A 105 -10.63 -11.18 18.53
CA GLN A 105 -10.15 -11.42 17.18
C GLN A 105 -11.18 -11.00 16.12
N ASN A 106 -12.48 -11.09 16.42
CA ASN A 106 -13.53 -10.60 15.53
C ASN A 106 -13.47 -9.09 15.34
N ASN A 107 -13.19 -8.34 16.42
CA ASN A 107 -12.96 -6.89 16.30
C ASN A 107 -11.76 -6.59 15.40
N ALA A 108 -10.66 -7.32 15.54
CA ALA A 108 -9.50 -7.16 14.68
C ALA A 108 -9.84 -7.44 13.19
N ALA A 109 -10.59 -8.51 12.92
CA ALA A 109 -11.04 -8.84 11.57
C ALA A 109 -11.95 -7.76 10.97
N ASP A 110 -12.86 -7.18 11.76
CA ASP A 110 -13.75 -6.10 11.31
C ASP A 110 -12.98 -4.81 11.01
N ILE A 111 -12.00 -4.46 11.84
CA ILE A 111 -11.12 -3.29 11.63
C ILE A 111 -10.32 -3.46 10.34
N VAL A 112 -9.70 -4.62 10.13
CA VAL A 112 -8.96 -4.92 8.88
C VAL A 112 -9.90 -4.91 7.68
N GLY A 113 -11.11 -5.47 7.81
CA GLY A 113 -12.12 -5.43 6.76
C GLY A 113 -12.51 -4.00 6.36
N ALA A 114 -12.76 -3.13 7.33
CA ALA A 114 -13.05 -1.71 7.10
C ALA A 114 -11.86 -0.98 6.43
N HIS A 115 -10.63 -1.30 6.84
CA HIS A 115 -9.41 -0.79 6.22
C HIS A 115 -9.32 -1.18 4.73
N VAL A 116 -9.51 -2.46 4.41
CA VAL A 116 -9.42 -2.94 3.02
C VAL A 116 -10.53 -2.33 2.15
N LEU A 117 -11.74 -2.15 2.70
CA LEU A 117 -12.78 -1.38 2.02
C LEU A 117 -12.34 0.06 1.74
N ALA A 118 -11.74 0.72 2.74
CA ALA A 118 -11.23 2.09 2.60
C ALA A 118 -10.05 2.20 1.61
N MET A 119 -9.28 1.13 1.40
CA MET A 119 -8.24 1.07 0.37
C MET A 119 -8.83 1.04 -1.05
N PHE A 120 -9.88 0.28 -1.29
CA PHE A 120 -10.33 0.00 -2.66
C PHE A 120 -11.56 0.80 -3.09
N LEU A 121 -12.46 1.18 -2.16
CA LEU A 121 -13.67 1.92 -2.49
C LEU A 121 -13.36 3.28 -3.16
N PRO A 122 -12.39 4.09 -2.68
CA PRO A 122 -12.05 5.36 -3.33
C PRO A 122 -11.51 5.20 -4.75
N SER A 123 -11.00 4.05 -5.15
CA SER A 123 -10.41 3.82 -6.47
C SER A 123 -11.39 4.09 -7.62
N PHE A 124 -12.71 3.99 -7.39
CA PHE A 124 -13.73 4.32 -8.39
C PHE A 124 -13.72 5.78 -8.80
N PHE A 125 -13.28 6.68 -7.94
CA PHE A 125 -13.29 8.12 -8.19
C PHE A 125 -11.90 8.77 -8.09
N THR A 126 -10.89 8.09 -7.51
CA THR A 126 -9.53 8.64 -7.39
C THR A 126 -8.96 9.06 -8.73
N GLY A 127 -9.19 8.31 -9.81
CA GLY A 127 -8.78 8.69 -11.16
C GLY A 127 -9.41 10.01 -11.63
N HIS A 128 -10.70 10.22 -11.38
CA HIS A 128 -11.38 11.48 -11.68
C HIS A 128 -10.85 12.65 -10.86
N LEU A 129 -10.55 12.40 -9.57
CA LEU A 129 -9.93 13.42 -8.71
C LEU A 129 -8.53 13.82 -9.21
N ILE A 130 -7.71 12.85 -9.63
CA ILE A 130 -6.39 13.11 -10.23
C ILE A 130 -6.53 13.95 -11.50
N ASN A 131 -7.46 13.62 -12.39
CA ASN A 131 -7.69 14.38 -13.63
C ASN A 131 -8.19 15.81 -13.34
N ARG A 132 -9.04 15.99 -12.32
CA ARG A 132 -9.62 17.29 -11.99
C ARG A 132 -8.68 18.21 -11.21
N PHE A 133 -7.96 17.68 -10.22
CA PHE A 133 -7.18 18.46 -9.26
C PHE A 133 -5.67 18.33 -9.46
N GLY A 134 -5.22 17.38 -10.27
CA GLY A 134 -3.82 17.07 -10.51
C GLY A 134 -3.25 16.06 -9.52
N VAL A 135 -2.31 15.26 -10.01
CA VAL A 135 -1.72 14.12 -9.27
C VAL A 135 -1.02 14.55 -7.98
N ASN A 136 -0.29 15.67 -8.00
CA ASN A 136 0.48 16.12 -6.82
C ASN A 136 -0.43 16.49 -5.64
N LYS A 137 -1.60 17.13 -5.91
CA LYS A 137 -2.56 17.48 -4.86
C LYS A 137 -3.18 16.23 -4.23
N ILE A 138 -3.50 15.24 -5.05
CA ILE A 138 -4.09 13.98 -4.53
C ILE A 138 -3.07 13.21 -3.69
N ILE A 139 -1.82 13.14 -4.12
CA ILE A 139 -0.73 12.58 -3.30
C ILE A 139 -0.59 13.35 -1.98
N SER A 140 -0.60 14.69 -2.00
CA SER A 140 -0.51 15.50 -0.78
C SER A 140 -1.64 15.20 0.20
N ILE A 141 -2.88 15.07 -0.29
CA ILE A 141 -4.03 14.68 0.53
C ILE A 141 -3.80 13.27 1.11
N GLY A 142 -3.30 12.33 0.31
CA GLY A 142 -2.95 10.99 0.79
C GLY A 142 -1.95 11.02 1.94
N LEU A 143 -0.86 11.80 1.81
CA LEU A 143 0.14 11.94 2.88
C LEU A 143 -0.42 12.61 4.15
N ILE A 144 -1.30 13.61 4.01
CA ILE A 144 -2.00 14.24 5.13
C ILE A 144 -2.90 13.22 5.85
N LEU A 145 -3.63 12.39 5.11
CA LEU A 145 -4.46 11.33 5.70
C LEU A 145 -3.63 10.28 6.44
N LEU A 146 -2.49 9.87 5.89
CA LEU A 146 -1.55 8.95 6.56
C LEU A 146 -1.00 9.57 7.86
N PHE A 147 -0.65 10.85 7.84
CA PHE A 147 -0.22 11.58 9.03
C PHE A 147 -1.35 11.65 10.07
N SER A 148 -2.56 12.01 9.65
CA SER A 148 -3.74 12.06 10.52
C SER A 148 -4.07 10.71 11.15
N ALA A 149 -3.86 9.63 10.41
CA ALA A 149 -4.03 8.28 10.93
C ALA A 149 -3.06 7.99 12.09
N GLY A 150 -1.78 8.37 11.95
CA GLY A 150 -0.81 8.26 13.05
C GLY A 150 -1.23 9.03 14.29
N LEU A 151 -1.76 10.26 14.13
CA LEU A 151 -2.27 11.05 15.24
C LEU A 151 -3.47 10.38 15.91
N VAL A 152 -4.43 9.86 15.15
CA VAL A 152 -5.59 9.14 15.68
C VAL A 152 -5.17 7.88 16.43
N ASN A 153 -4.26 7.12 15.88
CA ASN A 153 -3.74 5.90 16.50
C ASN A 153 -2.99 6.18 17.81
N LEU A 154 -2.28 7.31 17.90
CA LEU A 154 -1.56 7.74 19.10
C LEU A 154 -2.48 8.40 20.15
N SER A 155 -3.69 8.83 19.76
CA SER A 155 -4.62 9.52 20.68
C SER A 155 -5.36 8.56 21.62
N GLY A 156 -5.33 7.25 21.38
CA GLY A 156 -5.97 6.27 22.26
C GLY A 156 -6.04 4.86 21.66
N ILE A 157 -6.51 3.94 22.49
CA ILE A 157 -6.61 2.50 22.18
C ILE A 157 -8.06 2.01 22.19
N SER A 158 -9.04 2.87 22.02
CA SER A 158 -10.44 2.45 21.87
C SER A 158 -10.66 1.79 20.51
N LEU A 159 -11.72 0.98 20.39
CA LEU A 159 -12.11 0.42 19.08
C LEU A 159 -12.32 1.52 18.04
N GLY A 160 -12.89 2.66 18.45
CA GLY A 160 -13.07 3.81 17.57
C GLY A 160 -11.75 4.37 17.02
N ASN A 161 -10.69 4.41 17.84
CA ASN A 161 -9.36 4.84 17.39
C ASN A 161 -8.79 3.86 16.36
N PHE A 162 -8.86 2.55 16.61
CA PHE A 162 -8.39 1.54 15.65
C PHE A 162 -9.17 1.61 14.33
N PHE A 163 -10.51 1.68 14.35
CA PHE A 163 -11.30 1.82 13.13
C PHE A 163 -10.97 3.10 12.36
N ALA A 164 -11.00 4.26 13.04
CA ALA A 164 -10.74 5.53 12.39
C ALA A 164 -9.31 5.60 11.83
N GLY A 165 -8.31 5.17 12.60
CA GLY A 165 -6.93 5.14 12.16
C GLY A 165 -6.74 4.26 10.93
N LEU A 166 -7.28 3.03 10.94
CA LEU A 166 -7.15 2.10 9.83
C LEU A 166 -7.91 2.55 8.57
N ILE A 167 -9.08 3.16 8.71
CA ILE A 167 -9.81 3.77 7.58
C ILE A 167 -8.97 4.89 6.98
N LEU A 168 -8.40 5.78 7.80
CA LEU A 168 -7.54 6.87 7.33
C LEU A 168 -6.28 6.35 6.63
N ILE A 169 -5.64 5.28 7.14
CA ILE A 169 -4.53 4.60 6.47
C ILE A 169 -4.97 4.08 5.10
N GLY A 170 -6.14 3.43 5.01
CA GLY A 170 -6.65 2.88 3.76
C GLY A 170 -6.88 3.94 2.68
N VAL A 171 -7.61 5.01 3.01
CA VAL A 171 -7.86 6.13 2.07
C VAL A 171 -6.56 6.87 1.74
N GLY A 172 -5.70 7.11 2.74
CA GLY A 172 -4.41 7.76 2.55
C GLY A 172 -3.49 6.97 1.62
N TRP A 173 -3.43 5.64 1.79
CA TRP A 173 -2.74 4.74 0.89
C TRP A 173 -3.31 4.81 -0.53
N ASN A 174 -4.63 4.76 -0.68
CA ASN A 174 -5.26 4.83 -2.00
C ASN A 174 -4.82 6.09 -2.75
N PHE A 175 -4.95 7.26 -2.13
CA PHE A 175 -4.59 8.53 -2.79
C PHE A 175 -3.09 8.66 -3.04
N GLY A 176 -2.27 8.27 -2.06
CA GLY A 176 -0.82 8.34 -2.20
C GLY A 176 -0.27 7.36 -3.22
N PHE A 177 -0.64 6.08 -3.11
CA PHE A 177 -0.11 5.00 -3.97
C PHE A 177 -0.66 5.07 -5.39
N ILE A 178 -1.98 5.27 -5.58
CA ILE A 178 -2.57 5.43 -6.92
C ILE A 178 -2.06 6.71 -7.58
N GLY A 179 -1.92 7.79 -6.82
CA GLY A 179 -1.30 9.02 -7.33
C GLY A 179 0.14 8.80 -7.80
N ALA A 180 0.97 8.15 -6.98
CA ALA A 180 2.35 7.85 -7.31
C ALA A 180 2.48 6.93 -8.53
N THR A 181 1.69 5.86 -8.60
CA THR A 181 1.70 4.94 -9.75
C THR A 181 1.18 5.61 -11.03
N THR A 182 0.21 6.49 -10.93
CA THR A 182 -0.25 7.32 -12.07
C THR A 182 0.86 8.27 -12.54
N MET A 183 1.57 8.93 -11.61
CA MET A 183 2.71 9.78 -11.93
C MET A 183 3.83 8.97 -12.60
N LEU A 184 4.12 7.77 -12.12
CA LEU A 184 5.12 6.87 -12.69
C LEU A 184 4.74 6.49 -14.13
N ALA A 185 3.51 6.07 -14.35
CA ALA A 185 3.00 5.61 -15.65
C ALA A 185 3.11 6.68 -16.75
N THR A 186 3.02 7.97 -16.36
CA THR A 186 3.14 9.10 -17.29
C THR A 186 4.57 9.65 -17.44
N SER A 187 5.57 9.00 -16.82
CA SER A 187 6.95 9.52 -16.74
C SER A 187 7.97 8.73 -17.58
N HIS A 188 7.53 7.75 -18.34
CA HIS A 188 8.41 6.91 -19.15
C HIS A 188 7.76 6.54 -20.49
N SER A 189 8.60 6.15 -21.46
CA SER A 189 8.15 5.63 -22.76
C SER A 189 7.64 4.18 -22.65
N PRO A 190 6.83 3.70 -23.62
CA PRO A 190 6.40 2.30 -23.64
C PRO A 190 7.56 1.30 -23.65
N SER A 191 8.67 1.62 -24.32
CA SER A 191 9.88 0.78 -24.39
C SER A 191 10.62 0.65 -23.06
N GLU A 192 10.44 1.60 -22.14
CA GLU A 192 11.06 1.61 -20.81
C GLU A 192 10.18 0.97 -19.73
N ARG A 193 8.88 0.71 -20.03
CA ARG A 193 7.87 0.29 -19.05
C ARG A 193 8.33 -0.87 -18.17
N GLY A 194 8.90 -1.93 -18.77
CA GLY A 194 9.36 -3.10 -18.02
C GLY A 194 10.49 -2.78 -17.04
N LYS A 195 11.45 -1.92 -17.46
CA LYS A 195 12.57 -1.50 -16.58
C LYS A 195 12.08 -0.62 -15.44
N VAL A 196 11.20 0.35 -15.74
CA VAL A 196 10.67 1.30 -14.74
C VAL A 196 9.78 0.56 -13.74
N GLN A 197 8.89 -0.31 -14.21
CA GLN A 197 8.03 -1.10 -13.34
C GLN A 197 8.84 -2.05 -12.47
N GLY A 198 9.84 -2.76 -13.04
CA GLY A 198 10.71 -3.65 -12.27
C GLY A 198 11.50 -2.92 -11.18
N LEU A 199 11.97 -1.68 -11.44
CA LEU A 199 12.60 -0.86 -10.40
C LEU A 199 11.59 -0.43 -9.33
N ASN A 200 10.40 0.01 -9.73
CA ASN A 200 9.34 0.37 -8.80
C ASN A 200 9.00 -0.80 -7.88
N ASP A 201 8.76 -1.96 -8.43
CA ASP A 201 8.36 -3.16 -7.68
C ASP A 201 9.47 -3.64 -6.74
N LEU A 202 10.73 -3.56 -7.16
CA LEU A 202 11.87 -3.87 -6.31
C LEU A 202 11.90 -3.00 -5.04
N PHE A 203 11.75 -1.68 -5.19
CA PHE A 203 11.77 -0.77 -4.05
C PHE A 203 10.48 -0.88 -3.21
N VAL A 204 9.32 -0.88 -3.86
CA VAL A 204 8.03 -0.95 -3.14
C VAL A 204 7.94 -2.24 -2.34
N TYR A 205 8.08 -3.41 -2.96
CA TYR A 205 7.92 -4.69 -2.25
C TYR A 205 9.11 -5.02 -1.35
N GLY A 206 10.30 -4.54 -1.66
CA GLY A 206 11.45 -4.61 -0.75
C GLY A 206 11.16 -3.90 0.58
N PHE A 207 10.64 -2.68 0.52
CA PHE A 207 10.28 -1.93 1.73
C PHE A 207 9.02 -2.45 2.41
N VAL A 208 8.06 -2.99 1.67
CA VAL A 208 6.89 -3.70 2.23
C VAL A 208 7.35 -4.90 3.06
N THR A 209 8.33 -5.67 2.57
CA THR A 209 8.90 -6.79 3.33
C THR A 209 9.57 -6.32 4.62
N LEU A 210 10.39 -5.25 4.55
CA LEU A 210 11.02 -4.67 5.73
C LEU A 210 9.98 -4.12 6.71
N ALA A 211 8.93 -3.46 6.23
CA ALA A 211 7.84 -2.94 7.06
C ALA A 211 7.06 -4.07 7.76
N SER A 212 6.83 -5.19 7.08
CA SER A 212 6.17 -6.36 7.67
C SER A 212 7.01 -6.98 8.79
N ILE A 213 8.33 -7.12 8.59
CA ILE A 213 9.25 -7.61 9.63
C ILE A 213 9.30 -6.62 10.81
N ALA A 214 9.43 -5.32 10.50
CA ALA A 214 9.47 -4.26 11.50
C ALA A 214 8.18 -4.20 12.34
N SER A 215 7.02 -4.45 11.72
CA SER A 215 5.72 -4.51 12.39
C SER A 215 5.74 -5.49 13.56
N GLY A 216 6.15 -6.75 13.32
CA GLY A 216 6.27 -7.75 14.37
C GLY A 216 7.32 -7.41 15.42
N ALA A 217 8.48 -6.91 15.00
CA ALA A 217 9.56 -6.51 15.92
C ALA A 217 9.13 -5.35 16.82
N LEU A 218 8.53 -4.30 16.27
CA LEU A 218 8.06 -3.15 17.05
C LEU A 218 6.95 -3.54 18.04
N MET A 219 6.02 -4.39 17.63
CA MET A 219 4.94 -4.85 18.52
C MET A 219 5.45 -5.71 19.68
N ASN A 220 6.48 -6.54 19.46
CA ASN A 220 6.90 -7.53 20.46
C ASN A 220 8.17 -7.13 21.23
N CYS A 221 9.00 -6.22 20.70
CA CYS A 221 10.30 -5.90 21.28
C CYS A 221 10.45 -4.43 21.72
N SER A 222 9.49 -3.55 21.40
CA SER A 222 9.64 -2.10 21.65
C SER A 222 8.93 -1.62 22.94
N GLY A 223 8.53 -2.53 23.83
CA GLY A 223 7.89 -2.19 25.09
C GLY A 223 7.47 -3.42 25.86
N SER A 224 6.97 -3.20 27.08
CA SER A 224 6.47 -4.24 27.98
C SER A 224 4.97 -4.51 27.78
N THR A 225 4.28 -3.64 27.02
CA THR A 225 2.83 -3.70 26.81
C THR A 225 2.47 -3.56 25.34
N ALA A 226 1.30 -4.10 24.96
CA ALA A 226 0.76 -3.95 23.60
C ALA A 226 0.57 -2.48 23.19
N VAL A 227 0.27 -1.61 24.14
CA VAL A 227 0.11 -0.16 23.92
C VAL A 227 1.43 0.50 23.54
N GLU A 228 2.52 0.16 24.22
CA GLU A 228 3.86 0.68 23.90
C GLU A 228 4.34 0.20 22.54
N GLY A 229 4.12 -1.08 22.21
CA GLY A 229 4.40 -1.62 20.89
C GLY A 229 3.60 -0.89 19.80
N TRP A 230 2.30 -0.69 20.01
CA TRP A 230 1.44 0.07 19.09
C TRP A 230 1.89 1.51 18.87
N ASN A 231 2.26 2.19 19.96
CA ASN A 231 2.80 3.55 19.88
C ASN A 231 4.11 3.59 19.08
N SER A 232 4.99 2.61 19.28
CA SER A 232 6.27 2.50 18.57
C SER A 232 6.05 2.31 17.06
N VAL A 233 5.06 1.50 16.65
CA VAL A 233 4.65 1.34 15.24
C VAL A 233 4.23 2.69 14.66
N ASN A 234 3.42 3.48 15.37
CA ASN A 234 2.93 4.75 14.85
C ASN A 234 4.02 5.84 14.86
N TYR A 235 4.93 5.85 15.83
CA TYR A 235 6.11 6.74 15.79
C TYR A 235 7.04 6.41 14.64
N ALA A 236 7.20 5.15 14.27
CA ALA A 236 8.02 4.74 13.15
C ALA A 236 7.49 5.26 11.79
N MET A 237 6.23 5.71 11.71
CA MET A 237 5.70 6.36 10.49
C MET A 237 6.36 7.73 10.21
N ILE A 238 6.78 8.45 11.25
CA ILE A 238 7.21 9.86 11.15
C ILE A 238 8.36 10.05 10.14
N PRO A 239 9.50 9.35 10.23
CA PRO A 239 10.62 9.58 9.31
C PRO A 239 10.26 9.28 7.85
N PHE A 240 9.41 8.29 7.60
CA PHE A 240 8.98 7.94 6.25
C PHE A 240 8.00 8.97 5.67
N LEU A 241 7.08 9.48 6.48
CA LEU A 241 6.18 10.58 6.08
C LEU A 241 6.97 11.85 5.75
N LEU A 242 7.99 12.16 6.54
CA LEU A 242 8.88 13.28 6.27
C LEU A 242 9.63 13.07 4.95
N LEU A 243 10.17 11.87 4.70
CA LEU A 243 10.85 11.53 3.45
C LEU A 243 9.93 11.75 2.24
N ALA A 244 8.71 11.21 2.25
CA ALA A 244 7.76 11.35 1.16
C ALA A 244 7.33 12.81 0.96
N SER A 245 7.09 13.55 2.04
CA SER A 245 6.68 14.95 2.00
C SER A 245 7.78 15.85 1.45
N ILE A 246 9.02 15.67 1.89
CA ILE A 246 10.19 16.40 1.37
C ILE A 246 10.39 16.08 -0.12
N SER A 247 10.29 14.82 -0.52
CA SER A 247 10.42 14.38 -1.90
C SER A 247 9.37 15.03 -2.80
N LEU A 248 8.11 15.07 -2.37
CA LEU A 248 7.02 15.71 -3.12
C LEU A 248 7.20 17.23 -3.20
N PHE A 249 7.60 17.86 -2.10
CA PHE A 249 7.87 19.30 -2.06
C PHE A 249 9.03 19.69 -2.97
N TRP A 250 10.11 18.92 -2.97
CA TRP A 250 11.24 19.12 -3.86
C TRP A 250 10.81 19.05 -5.33
N LEU A 251 10.00 18.07 -5.72
CA LEU A 251 9.47 17.95 -7.07
C LEU A 251 8.57 19.14 -7.44
N SER A 252 7.77 19.65 -6.50
CA SER A 252 6.86 20.77 -6.76
C SER A 252 7.60 22.10 -7.03
N LYS A 253 8.78 22.29 -6.43
CA LYS A 253 9.65 23.45 -6.66
C LYS A 253 10.41 23.38 -7.97
N ASN A 254 10.82 22.20 -8.43
CA ASN A 254 11.58 21.98 -9.64
C ASN A 254 10.65 21.80 -10.85
N LYS A 255 9.88 22.86 -11.21
CA LYS A 255 8.89 22.83 -12.31
C LYS A 255 9.48 22.56 -13.69
N ASP A 256 10.77 22.79 -13.91
CA ASP A 256 11.45 22.62 -15.21
C ASP A 256 11.56 21.16 -15.68
N THR A 257 11.28 20.20 -14.81
CA THR A 257 11.33 18.77 -15.14
C THR A 257 10.00 18.22 -15.65
N ASN A 258 8.95 19.05 -15.78
CA ASN A 258 7.60 18.61 -16.15
C ASN A 258 7.33 18.55 -17.67
N ASN A 259 8.28 18.95 -18.54
CA ASN A 259 8.06 19.09 -19.98
C ASN A 259 8.29 17.82 -20.83
N TYR A 260 8.27 16.64 -20.25
CA TYR A 260 8.37 15.38 -21.02
C TYR A 260 7.03 14.83 -21.55
N SER A 261 5.91 15.51 -21.30
CA SER A 261 4.57 15.02 -21.69
C SER A 261 3.93 15.76 -22.88
N ALA A 262 4.70 16.50 -23.67
CA ALA A 262 4.17 17.19 -24.85
C ALA A 262 5.15 17.11 -26.05
N LYS A 263 5.36 15.90 -26.58
CA LYS A 263 5.79 15.69 -27.97
C LYS A 263 5.38 14.30 -28.42
#